data_7cbed74c4be2531bcaef93133e28a84a
#
_entry.id   7cbed74c4be2531bcaef93133e28a84a
#
_cell.length_a   1.000
_cell.length_b   1.000
_cell.length_c   1.000
_cell.angle_alpha   90.00
_cell.angle_beta   90.00
_cell.angle_gamma   90.00
#
_symmetry.space_group_name_H-M   'P 1'
#
loop_
_entity.id
_entity.type
_entity.pdbx_description
1 polymer ?
#
loop_
_entity_poly.entity_id
_entity_poly.type
_entity_poly.pdbx_seq_one_letter_code
_entity_poly.pdbx_strand_id
1 'polypeptide(L)'
;MRLRCMVAAGAAVLALAAVSGCGGSGEGGGVPADGDGQSAGSGGRLMDTEQDGRLSFPTMADIETFVGQRTTCTDLHMEDKDSEHEDDPEAVGVGKLWGIKERGVCWGDDRNGVTLMSVDDMKSFQTQAKKHEQDGWYLLGEDFVVTGGSTTRADLKGSGILAFVCDPEDPIPSGYKQEKALVDGCTLTDFIS
;
A
#
# COMPACT_ATOMS: atom_id res chain seq x y z
N MET A 1 -44.14 -16.97 16.65
CA MET A 1 -44.94 -16.04 17.48
C MET A 1 -44.19 -14.74 17.68
N ARG A 2 -44.85 -13.66 17.24
CA ARG A 2 -44.67 -12.22 17.54
C ARG A 2 -43.46 -11.47 16.99
N LEU A 3 -43.75 -10.83 15.85
CA LEU A 3 -43.17 -9.58 15.38
C LEU A 3 -43.09 -8.52 16.50
N ARG A 4 -42.04 -7.71 16.52
CA ARG A 4 -42.11 -6.31 16.92
C ARG A 4 -41.21 -5.45 16.03
N CYS A 5 -41.88 -4.74 15.11
CA CYS A 5 -41.35 -3.58 14.43
C CYS A 5 -41.13 -2.47 15.45
N MET A 6 -40.01 -1.75 15.39
CA MET A 6 -39.92 -0.36 15.85
C MET A 6 -39.25 0.47 14.78
N VAL A 7 -40.06 1.30 14.17
CA VAL A 7 -39.71 2.42 13.31
C VAL A 7 -39.32 3.57 14.20
N ALA A 8 -38.18 4.17 13.99
CA ALA A 8 -37.85 5.50 14.48
C ALA A 8 -37.34 6.34 13.31
N ALA A 9 -38.21 7.24 12.90
CA ALA A 9 -37.88 8.33 11.95
C ALA A 9 -37.20 9.46 12.75
N GLY A 10 -36.14 10.01 12.20
CA GLY A 10 -35.44 11.17 12.73
C GLY A 10 -34.92 12.04 11.58
N ALA A 11 -35.46 13.25 11.50
CA ALA A 11 -35.45 14.20 10.43
C ALA A 11 -34.10 14.91 10.22
N ALA A 12 -33.98 15.39 8.97
CA ALA A 12 -32.97 16.21 8.34
C ALA A 12 -32.62 17.51 9.07
N VAL A 13 -31.36 17.95 8.91
CA VAL A 13 -31.02 19.38 8.82
C VAL A 13 -29.96 19.56 7.73
N LEU A 14 -30.37 20.15 6.63
CA LEU A 14 -29.55 20.72 5.58
C LEU A 14 -28.99 22.07 6.05
N ALA A 15 -27.71 22.26 6.03
CA ALA A 15 -27.07 23.56 6.09
C ALA A 15 -26.21 23.76 4.83
N LEU A 16 -26.78 24.49 3.86
CA LEU A 16 -26.07 25.05 2.72
C LEU A 16 -25.36 26.34 3.18
N ALA A 17 -24.05 26.37 3.07
CA ALA A 17 -23.29 27.61 3.09
C ALA A 17 -22.64 27.80 1.71
N ALA A 18 -23.26 28.63 0.88
CA ALA A 18 -22.68 29.17 -0.35
C ALA A 18 -21.79 30.34 0.01
N VAL A 19 -20.52 30.30 -0.34
CA VAL A 19 -19.64 31.47 -0.38
C VAL A 19 -19.19 31.66 -1.81
N SER A 20 -19.89 32.57 -2.46
CA SER A 20 -19.50 33.19 -3.73
C SER A 20 -18.53 34.34 -3.42
N GLY A 21 -17.30 34.22 -3.90
CA GLY A 21 -16.33 35.31 -3.92
C GLY A 21 -15.92 35.61 -5.35
N CYS A 22 -16.53 36.64 -5.91
CA CYS A 22 -16.29 37.17 -7.24
C CYS A 22 -15.25 38.29 -7.18
N GLY A 23 -14.38 38.37 -8.21
CA GLY A 23 -13.93 39.67 -8.71
C GLY A 23 -12.53 40.11 -8.39
N GLY A 24 -11.80 40.45 -9.47
CA GLY A 24 -10.64 41.31 -9.40
C GLY A 24 -9.72 41.19 -10.62
N SER A 25 -10.12 41.79 -11.76
CA SER A 25 -9.18 42.14 -12.82
C SER A 25 -8.35 43.34 -12.39
N GLY A 26 -7.04 43.27 -12.59
CA GLY A 26 -6.11 44.40 -12.37
C GLY A 26 -4.82 44.19 -13.15
N GLU A 27 -4.69 44.92 -14.31
CA GLU A 27 -3.42 45.14 -15.01
C GLU A 27 -2.49 46.01 -14.21
N GLY A 28 -1.19 45.78 -14.34
CA GLY A 28 -0.19 46.82 -14.08
C GLY A 28 1.10 46.37 -13.44
N GLY A 29 2.15 46.17 -14.24
CA GLY A 29 3.50 46.66 -14.20
C GLY A 29 4.39 46.52 -12.96
N GLY A 30 5.64 45.97 -13.16
CA GLY A 30 6.83 46.48 -12.53
C GLY A 30 7.52 45.63 -11.45
N VAL A 31 8.55 44.94 -11.81
CA VAL A 31 9.82 44.47 -11.20
C VAL A 31 10.25 44.96 -9.78
N PRO A 32 11.37 44.44 -9.22
CA PRO A 32 11.46 43.22 -8.37
C PRO A 32 11.89 43.60 -6.94
N ALA A 33 11.70 42.70 -5.98
CA ALA A 33 12.55 42.54 -4.79
C ALA A 33 12.03 41.44 -3.85
N ASP A 34 12.93 40.60 -3.45
CA ASP A 34 13.03 39.75 -2.27
C ASP A 34 11.88 39.81 -1.24
N GLY A 35 11.38 38.63 -0.89
CA GLY A 35 10.43 38.50 0.20
C GLY A 35 10.01 37.06 0.44
N ASP A 36 10.62 36.42 1.43
CA ASP A 36 10.20 35.18 2.05
C ASP A 36 8.68 35.18 2.35
N GLY A 37 7.96 34.27 1.72
CA GLY A 37 6.53 34.10 1.89
C GLY A 37 6.18 32.61 1.89
N GLN A 38 6.20 31.99 3.07
CA GLN A 38 5.61 30.68 3.35
C GLN A 38 4.13 30.69 2.98
N SER A 39 3.80 30.08 1.86
CA SER A 39 2.42 29.71 1.54
C SER A 39 2.24 28.21 1.79
N ALA A 40 1.53 27.90 2.88
CA ALA A 40 1.01 26.60 3.16
C ALA A 40 -0.06 26.24 2.11
N GLY A 41 0.37 25.59 1.04
CA GLY A 41 -0.49 24.96 0.04
C GLY A 41 -0.54 23.46 0.34
N SER A 42 -1.63 23.03 0.95
CA SER A 42 -1.96 21.61 1.13
C SER A 42 -2.32 21.02 -0.23
N GLY A 43 -1.33 20.68 -1.01
CA GLY A 43 -1.45 19.90 -2.22
C GLY A 43 -0.63 18.65 -2.03
N GLY A 44 -1.28 17.49 -1.99
CA GLY A 44 -0.61 16.20 -1.94
C GLY A 44 0.41 16.10 -3.06
N ARG A 45 1.67 16.34 -2.72
CA ARG A 45 2.79 15.98 -3.57
C ARG A 45 2.88 14.46 -3.53
N LEU A 46 2.50 13.83 -4.64
CA LEU A 46 3.10 12.57 -5.01
C LEU A 46 4.61 12.83 -4.97
N MET A 47 5.28 12.33 -3.96
CA MET A 47 6.73 12.40 -3.87
C MET A 47 7.28 11.41 -4.90
N ASP A 48 7.53 11.90 -6.12
CA ASP A 48 8.60 11.38 -6.95
C ASP A 48 9.93 11.71 -6.24
N THR A 49 10.20 10.99 -5.19
CA THR A 49 11.54 10.93 -4.64
C THR A 49 12.23 9.80 -5.40
N GLU A 50 12.97 10.14 -6.43
CA GLU A 50 14.15 9.37 -6.83
C GLU A 50 15.13 9.37 -5.64
N GLN A 51 14.73 8.68 -4.58
CA GLN A 51 15.62 8.30 -3.52
C GLN A 51 16.20 6.95 -3.92
N ASP A 52 17.51 6.78 -3.76
CA ASP A 52 18.21 5.48 -3.86
C ASP A 52 17.70 4.42 -2.88
N GLY A 53 16.49 4.59 -2.37
CA GLY A 53 15.79 3.75 -1.42
C GLY A 53 14.55 3.09 -2.03
N ARG A 54 14.14 1.98 -1.45
CA ARG A 54 12.85 1.34 -1.74
C ARG A 54 11.70 2.25 -1.30
N LEU A 55 10.52 2.06 -1.91
CA LEU A 55 9.30 2.74 -1.50
C LEU A 55 8.98 2.44 -0.03
N SER A 56 8.60 3.47 0.72
CA SER A 56 8.21 3.39 2.13
C SER A 56 6.87 4.09 2.34
N PHE A 57 5.96 3.42 3.05
CA PHE A 57 4.63 3.92 3.37
C PHE A 57 4.31 3.64 4.85
N PRO A 58 4.37 4.66 5.71
CA PRO A 58 4.30 4.47 7.16
C PRO A 58 2.94 4.03 7.69
N THR A 59 1.87 4.15 6.87
CA THR A 59 0.51 3.80 7.29
C THR A 59 -0.17 2.86 6.29
N MET A 60 -1.11 2.05 6.77
CA MET A 60 -1.93 1.20 5.92
C MET A 60 -2.72 2.00 4.88
N ALA A 61 -3.19 3.19 5.20
CA ALA A 61 -3.89 4.07 4.27
C ALA A 61 -3.01 4.56 3.11
N ASP A 62 -1.72 4.78 3.36
CA ASP A 62 -0.76 5.14 2.31
C ASP A 62 -0.50 3.95 1.39
N ILE A 63 -0.37 2.74 1.96
CA ILE A 63 -0.21 1.49 1.20
C ILE A 63 -1.45 1.24 0.33
N GLU A 64 -2.65 1.35 0.90
CA GLU A 64 -3.92 1.22 0.17
C GLU A 64 -4.01 2.22 -0.99
N THR A 65 -3.67 3.48 -0.74
CA THR A 65 -3.65 4.53 -1.77
C THR A 65 -2.68 4.19 -2.89
N PHE A 66 -1.46 3.77 -2.56
CA PHE A 66 -0.44 3.38 -3.53
C PHE A 66 -0.90 2.21 -4.41
N VAL A 67 -1.46 1.17 -3.79
CA VAL A 67 -1.94 -0.03 -4.48
C VAL A 67 -3.17 0.30 -5.32
N GLY A 68 -4.16 1.00 -4.77
CA GLY A 68 -5.40 1.36 -5.43
C GLY A 68 -5.25 2.31 -6.64
N GLN A 69 -4.10 3.00 -6.76
CA GLN A 69 -3.76 3.78 -7.95
C GLN A 69 -3.27 2.91 -9.13
N ARG A 70 -2.97 1.65 -8.91
CA ARG A 70 -2.32 0.75 -9.89
C ARG A 70 -3.11 -0.49 -10.21
N THR A 71 -3.80 -1.03 -9.22
CA THR A 71 -4.67 -2.20 -9.36
C THR A 71 -5.93 -2.02 -8.54
N THR A 72 -6.95 -2.80 -8.84
CA THR A 72 -8.18 -2.77 -8.05
C THR A 72 -7.91 -3.31 -6.63
N CYS A 73 -8.29 -2.52 -5.64
CA CYS A 73 -8.25 -2.87 -4.23
C CYS A 73 -9.45 -2.17 -3.57
N THR A 74 -10.57 -2.86 -3.45
CA THR A 74 -11.81 -2.32 -2.90
C THR A 74 -12.17 -3.01 -1.60
N ASP A 75 -12.91 -2.28 -0.75
CA ASP A 75 -13.41 -2.81 0.51
C ASP A 75 -12.29 -3.39 1.41
N LEU A 76 -11.27 -2.56 1.70
CA LEU A 76 -10.18 -2.97 2.59
C LEU A 76 -10.72 -3.31 3.98
N HIS A 77 -10.56 -4.57 4.36
CA HIS A 77 -10.84 -5.09 5.70
C HIS A 77 -9.53 -5.28 6.45
N MET A 78 -9.40 -4.56 7.57
CA MET A 78 -8.30 -4.79 8.50
C MET A 78 -8.53 -6.10 9.23
N GLU A 79 -7.51 -6.94 9.25
CA GLU A 79 -7.59 -8.25 9.88
C GLU A 79 -6.98 -8.24 11.27
N ASP A 80 -7.56 -9.05 12.11
CA ASP A 80 -7.05 -9.38 13.43
C ASP A 80 -6.82 -10.89 13.56
N LYS A 81 -6.50 -11.35 14.76
CA LYS A 81 -6.24 -12.77 15.04
C LYS A 81 -7.45 -13.69 14.85
N ASP A 82 -8.65 -13.12 14.73
CA ASP A 82 -9.92 -13.86 14.62
C ASP A 82 -10.50 -13.78 13.19
N SER A 83 -9.71 -13.34 12.19
CA SER A 83 -10.16 -13.18 10.82
C SER A 83 -10.22 -14.50 10.04
N GLU A 84 -11.00 -14.49 8.95
CA GLU A 84 -11.31 -15.68 8.14
C GLU A 84 -10.09 -16.29 7.41
N HIS A 85 -8.94 -15.61 7.42
CA HIS A 85 -7.70 -16.04 6.75
C HIS A 85 -6.68 -16.68 7.71
N GLU A 86 -7.15 -17.38 8.73
CA GLU A 86 -6.29 -18.06 9.73
C GLU A 86 -5.33 -19.09 9.11
N ASP A 87 -5.68 -19.63 7.93
CA ASP A 87 -4.87 -20.64 7.26
C ASP A 87 -3.64 -20.05 6.53
N ASP A 88 -3.62 -18.73 6.31
CA ASP A 88 -2.47 -18.07 5.71
C ASP A 88 -1.31 -18.00 6.72
N PRO A 89 -0.10 -18.40 6.35
CA PRO A 89 1.05 -18.36 7.27
C PRO A 89 1.28 -16.98 7.88
N GLU A 90 1.08 -15.91 7.11
CA GLU A 90 1.22 -14.53 7.56
C GLU A 90 0.02 -14.02 8.39
N ALA A 91 -1.17 -14.64 8.26
CA ALA A 91 -2.32 -14.30 9.11
C ALA A 91 -2.07 -14.70 10.57
N VAL A 92 -1.52 -15.89 10.77
CA VAL A 92 -1.06 -16.37 12.09
C VAL A 92 0.11 -15.54 12.60
N GLY A 93 0.80 -14.88 11.70
CA GLY A 93 2.00 -14.10 11.97
C GLY A 93 1.77 -12.63 12.28
N VAL A 94 0.54 -12.14 12.27
CA VAL A 94 0.26 -10.75 12.69
C VAL A 94 0.84 -10.53 14.08
N GLY A 95 1.83 -9.65 14.17
CA GLY A 95 2.59 -9.39 15.38
C GLY A 95 4.04 -9.87 15.32
N LYS A 96 4.62 -10.21 16.45
CA LYS A 96 6.08 -10.31 16.65
C LYS A 96 6.81 -11.36 15.81
N LEU A 97 6.15 -12.44 15.42
CA LEU A 97 6.85 -13.54 14.73
C LEU A 97 7.25 -13.14 13.30
N TRP A 98 6.35 -12.49 12.57
CA TRP A 98 6.59 -12.03 11.21
C TRP A 98 7.07 -10.59 11.11
N GLY A 99 7.03 -9.84 12.21
CA GLY A 99 7.30 -8.40 12.18
C GLY A 99 6.20 -7.59 11.51
N ILE A 100 5.02 -8.17 11.31
CA ILE A 100 3.85 -7.50 10.74
C ILE A 100 3.20 -6.68 11.85
N LYS A 101 2.95 -5.40 11.57
CA LYS A 101 2.26 -4.47 12.45
C LYS A 101 0.75 -4.50 12.22
N GLU A 102 0.36 -4.42 10.95
CA GLU A 102 -1.04 -4.41 10.52
C GLU A 102 -1.17 -5.22 9.25
N ARG A 103 -2.28 -5.91 9.09
CA ARG A 103 -2.66 -6.66 7.89
C ARG A 103 -4.08 -6.32 7.49
N GLY A 104 -4.32 -6.18 6.20
CA GLY A 104 -5.65 -6.00 5.65
C GLY A 104 -5.77 -6.68 4.30
N VAL A 105 -6.98 -7.07 3.95
CA VAL A 105 -7.31 -7.69 2.66
C VAL A 105 -8.36 -6.86 1.95
N CYS A 106 -8.14 -6.60 0.67
CA CYS A 106 -9.12 -5.99 -0.23
C CYS A 106 -9.36 -6.89 -1.44
N TRP A 107 -10.41 -6.59 -2.21
CA TRP A 107 -10.78 -7.39 -3.37
C TRP A 107 -10.21 -6.83 -4.66
N GLY A 108 -9.50 -7.65 -5.42
CA GLY A 108 -9.00 -7.34 -6.75
C GLY A 108 -10.04 -7.64 -7.85
N ASP A 109 -9.70 -7.32 -9.11
CA ASP A 109 -10.58 -7.47 -10.27
C ASP A 109 -10.99 -8.92 -10.55
N ASP A 110 -10.13 -9.86 -10.26
CA ASP A 110 -10.34 -11.29 -10.47
C ASP A 110 -11.01 -12.00 -9.27
N ARG A 111 -11.54 -11.22 -8.32
CA ARG A 111 -12.06 -11.68 -7.02
C ARG A 111 -11.05 -12.40 -6.15
N ASN A 112 -9.78 -12.31 -6.48
CA ASN A 112 -8.71 -12.75 -5.58
C ASN A 112 -8.43 -11.66 -4.56
N GLY A 113 -8.14 -12.07 -3.34
CA GLY A 113 -7.72 -11.17 -2.29
C GLY A 113 -6.39 -10.51 -2.63
N VAL A 114 -6.29 -9.21 -2.37
CA VAL A 114 -5.02 -8.48 -2.33
C VAL A 114 -4.73 -8.20 -0.87
N THR A 115 -3.66 -8.79 -0.37
CA THR A 115 -3.26 -8.59 1.02
C THR A 115 -2.23 -7.48 1.12
N LEU A 116 -2.47 -6.55 2.02
CA LEU A 116 -1.60 -5.43 2.34
C LEU A 116 -1.08 -5.61 3.77
N MET A 117 0.21 -5.43 3.98
CA MET A 117 0.84 -5.57 5.29
C MET A 117 1.77 -4.39 5.54
N SER A 118 1.62 -3.68 6.66
CA SER A 118 2.64 -2.80 7.20
C SER A 118 3.58 -3.61 8.09
N VAL A 119 4.89 -3.37 8.00
CA VAL A 119 5.91 -4.23 8.58
C VAL A 119 6.89 -3.39 9.42
N ASP A 120 6.99 -3.69 10.72
CA ASP A 120 7.94 -3.05 11.63
C ASP A 120 9.33 -3.71 11.59
N ASP A 121 9.38 -5.02 11.29
CA ASP A 121 10.64 -5.79 11.20
C ASP A 121 10.68 -6.59 9.89
N MET A 122 11.14 -5.95 8.83
CA MET A 122 11.26 -6.55 7.50
C MET A 122 12.22 -7.76 7.48
N LYS A 123 13.22 -7.81 8.36
CA LYS A 123 14.10 -8.97 8.44
C LYS A 123 13.39 -10.20 9.02
N SER A 124 12.58 -10.00 10.04
CA SER A 124 11.72 -11.06 10.58
C SER A 124 10.72 -11.53 9.54
N PHE A 125 10.08 -10.60 8.80
CA PHE A 125 9.19 -10.94 7.70
C PHE A 125 9.89 -11.83 6.66
N GLN A 126 11.01 -11.39 6.08
CA GLN A 126 11.76 -12.16 5.08
C GLN A 126 12.24 -13.51 5.60
N THR A 127 12.57 -13.61 6.88
CA THR A 127 12.99 -14.87 7.50
C THR A 127 11.84 -15.88 7.52
N GLN A 128 10.63 -15.44 7.87
CA GLN A 128 9.45 -16.32 7.88
C GLN A 128 8.99 -16.63 6.45
N ALA A 129 8.95 -15.65 5.55
CA ALA A 129 8.60 -15.86 4.15
C ALA A 129 9.50 -16.93 3.49
N LYS A 130 10.82 -16.85 3.68
CA LYS A 130 11.75 -17.87 3.21
C LYS A 130 11.47 -19.25 3.82
N LYS A 131 11.17 -19.32 5.10
CA LYS A 131 10.89 -20.59 5.79
C LYS A 131 9.63 -21.28 5.26
N HIS A 132 8.66 -20.52 4.79
CA HIS A 132 7.40 -21.03 4.26
C HIS A 132 7.41 -21.20 2.74
N GLU A 133 8.60 -21.06 2.10
CA GLU A 133 8.79 -21.29 0.65
C GLU A 133 7.82 -20.48 -0.22
N GLN A 134 7.49 -19.26 0.19
CA GLN A 134 6.57 -18.37 -0.51
C GLN A 134 7.31 -17.50 -1.54
N ASP A 135 8.12 -18.13 -2.39
CA ASP A 135 8.94 -17.44 -3.38
C ASP A 135 8.10 -16.71 -4.43
N GLY A 136 8.49 -15.46 -4.71
CA GLY A 136 7.88 -14.63 -5.75
C GLY A 136 6.47 -14.13 -5.44
N TRP A 137 5.85 -14.55 -4.35
CA TRP A 137 4.50 -14.14 -3.96
C TRP A 137 4.46 -12.78 -3.28
N TYR A 138 5.52 -12.44 -2.56
CA TYR A 138 5.62 -11.20 -1.81
C TYR A 138 6.31 -10.10 -2.62
N LEU A 139 5.63 -8.95 -2.74
CA LEU A 139 6.15 -7.72 -3.31
C LEU A 139 6.47 -6.75 -2.18
N LEU A 140 7.74 -6.36 -2.05
CA LEU A 140 8.27 -5.65 -0.88
C LEU A 140 8.62 -4.20 -1.20
N GLY A 141 8.12 -3.29 -0.35
CA GLY A 141 8.70 -1.97 -0.11
C GLY A 141 9.79 -2.04 0.96
N GLU A 142 10.07 -0.91 1.59
CA GLU A 142 10.98 -0.83 2.74
C GLU A 142 10.30 -1.31 4.02
N ASP A 143 9.06 -0.88 4.26
CA ASP A 143 8.28 -1.06 5.48
C ASP A 143 6.87 -1.65 5.22
N PHE A 144 6.63 -2.16 4.02
CA PHE A 144 5.36 -2.77 3.65
C PHE A 144 5.53 -3.93 2.69
N VAL A 145 4.50 -4.76 2.62
CA VAL A 145 4.42 -5.92 1.72
C VAL A 145 3.04 -5.97 1.08
N VAL A 146 3.02 -6.35 -0.18
CA VAL A 146 1.78 -6.63 -0.93
C VAL A 146 1.85 -8.06 -1.48
N THR A 147 0.75 -8.80 -1.40
CA THR A 147 0.59 -10.07 -2.10
C THR A 147 -0.78 -10.11 -2.77
N GLY A 148 -0.88 -10.87 -3.85
CA GLY A 148 -2.10 -10.99 -4.64
C GLY A 148 -1.92 -11.90 -5.84
N GLY A 149 -2.99 -12.09 -6.60
CA GLY A 149 -3.00 -12.90 -7.81
C GLY A 149 -2.11 -12.36 -8.94
N SER A 150 -2.05 -13.11 -10.05
CA SER A 150 -1.22 -12.73 -11.20
C SER A 150 -1.57 -11.36 -11.80
N THR A 151 -2.84 -10.98 -11.80
CA THR A 151 -3.30 -9.66 -12.26
C THR A 151 -2.71 -8.56 -11.39
N THR A 152 -2.87 -8.65 -10.06
CA THR A 152 -2.30 -7.68 -9.11
C THR A 152 -0.79 -7.54 -9.29
N ARG A 153 -0.08 -8.66 -9.46
CA ARG A 153 1.37 -8.64 -9.68
C ARG A 153 1.74 -7.94 -10.99
N ALA A 154 1.01 -8.24 -12.07
CA ALA A 154 1.22 -7.60 -13.37
C ALA A 154 0.99 -6.09 -13.32
N ASP A 155 -0.05 -5.63 -12.63
CA ASP A 155 -0.40 -4.22 -12.47
C ASP A 155 0.63 -3.45 -11.62
N LEU A 156 1.22 -4.13 -10.65
CA LEU A 156 2.25 -3.54 -9.78
C LEU A 156 3.66 -3.59 -10.40
N LYS A 157 3.82 -4.23 -11.54
CA LYS A 157 5.10 -4.27 -12.26
C LYS A 157 5.55 -2.86 -12.66
N GLY A 158 6.81 -2.54 -12.39
CA GLY A 158 7.37 -1.21 -12.67
C GLY A 158 6.92 -0.12 -11.69
N SER A 159 6.22 -0.46 -10.62
CA SER A 159 5.77 0.50 -9.59
C SER A 159 6.87 0.91 -8.60
N GLY A 160 8.02 0.25 -8.63
CA GLY A 160 9.13 0.47 -7.70
C GLY A 160 9.15 -0.50 -6.49
N ILE A 161 8.15 -1.38 -6.35
CA ILE A 161 8.21 -2.49 -5.41
C ILE A 161 9.01 -3.65 -6.02
N LEU A 162 9.55 -4.53 -5.18
CA LEU A 162 10.42 -5.61 -5.60
C LEU A 162 9.86 -6.96 -5.17
N ALA A 163 9.93 -7.95 -6.05
CA ALA A 163 9.62 -9.34 -5.72
C ALA A 163 10.72 -9.93 -4.83
N PHE A 164 10.31 -10.69 -3.82
CA PHE A 164 11.20 -11.44 -2.92
C PHE A 164 11.37 -12.87 -3.45
N VAL A 165 12.59 -13.24 -3.83
CA VAL A 165 12.92 -14.52 -4.46
C VAL A 165 14.04 -15.19 -3.68
N CYS A 166 13.83 -16.44 -3.26
CA CYS A 166 14.79 -17.27 -2.54
C CYS A 166 15.16 -18.56 -3.28
N ASP A 167 14.43 -18.91 -4.35
CA ASP A 167 14.70 -20.13 -5.11
C ASP A 167 15.90 -19.93 -6.05
N PRO A 168 16.97 -20.70 -5.91
CA PRO A 168 18.10 -20.65 -6.83
C PRO A 168 17.77 -21.28 -8.21
N GLU A 169 16.69 -22.06 -8.32
CA GLU A 169 16.27 -22.71 -9.56
C GLU A 169 15.43 -21.80 -10.45
N ASP A 170 14.95 -20.65 -9.92
CA ASP A 170 14.22 -19.63 -10.69
C ASP A 170 15.13 -18.43 -11.01
N PRO A 171 15.93 -18.52 -12.11
CA PRO A 171 16.92 -17.52 -12.41
C PRO A 171 16.28 -16.20 -12.84
N ILE A 172 16.65 -15.12 -12.18
CA ILE A 172 16.25 -13.78 -12.59
C ILE A 172 16.93 -13.44 -13.93
N PRO A 173 16.17 -13.11 -14.99
CA PRO A 173 16.76 -12.78 -16.28
C PRO A 173 17.70 -11.56 -16.21
N SER A 174 18.69 -11.51 -17.13
CA SER A 174 19.57 -10.36 -17.20
C SER A 174 18.82 -9.08 -17.58
N GLY A 175 19.22 -7.95 -17.00
CA GLY A 175 18.62 -6.63 -17.26
C GLY A 175 17.58 -6.18 -16.23
N TYR A 176 17.23 -7.05 -15.29
CA TYR A 176 16.40 -6.67 -14.14
C TYR A 176 17.25 -6.24 -12.95
N LYS A 177 16.70 -5.30 -12.16
CA LYS A 177 17.32 -4.86 -10.91
C LYS A 177 17.38 -6.04 -9.94
N GLN A 178 18.49 -6.16 -9.24
CA GLN A 178 18.67 -7.16 -8.19
C GLN A 178 19.34 -6.49 -6.99
N GLU A 179 18.72 -6.65 -5.83
CA GLU A 179 19.24 -6.19 -4.56
C GLU A 179 19.39 -7.38 -3.60
N LYS A 180 20.38 -7.33 -2.73
CA LYS A 180 20.52 -8.33 -1.68
C LYS A 180 19.36 -8.19 -0.69
N ALA A 181 18.66 -9.29 -0.43
CA ALA A 181 17.67 -9.35 0.64
C ALA A 181 18.32 -9.30 2.04
N LEU A 182 17.52 -9.06 3.09
CA LEU A 182 17.99 -9.05 4.47
C LEU A 182 18.30 -10.44 5.02
N VAL A 183 17.93 -11.49 4.28
CA VAL A 183 18.22 -12.90 4.59
C VAL A 183 19.10 -13.51 3.51
N ASP A 184 20.07 -14.33 3.93
CA ASP A 184 21.02 -14.93 3.00
C ASP A 184 20.33 -15.89 2.02
N GLY A 185 20.82 -15.92 0.77
CA GLY A 185 20.30 -16.76 -0.31
C GLY A 185 19.01 -16.26 -0.93
N CYS A 186 18.54 -15.05 -0.59
CA CYS A 186 17.40 -14.42 -1.21
C CYS A 186 17.79 -13.10 -1.89
N THR A 187 17.00 -12.71 -2.88
CA THR A 187 17.19 -11.51 -3.70
C THR A 187 15.88 -10.75 -3.80
N LEU A 188 15.96 -9.43 -3.86
CA LEU A 188 14.86 -8.56 -4.24
C LEU A 188 15.06 -8.14 -5.70
N THR A 189 14.00 -8.22 -6.51
CA THR A 189 14.09 -7.94 -7.95
C THR A 189 12.84 -7.23 -8.47
N ASP A 190 13.01 -6.39 -9.49
CA ASP A 190 11.89 -5.82 -10.25
C ASP A 190 11.35 -6.78 -11.34
N PHE A 191 11.92 -7.99 -11.44
CA PHE A 191 11.35 -9.09 -12.20
C PHE A 191 10.16 -9.68 -11.46
N ILE A 192 8.97 -9.26 -11.84
CA ILE A 192 7.69 -9.77 -11.33
C ILE A 192 7.10 -10.66 -12.43
N SER A 193 7.05 -11.97 -12.16
CA SER A 193 6.54 -13.01 -13.07
C SER A 193 5.02 -13.15 -12.98
#